data_274c2e64b60c0b84bf555aa84d1b208c
#
_entry.id   274c2e64b60c0b84bf555aa84d1b208c
#
_cell.length_a   1.000
_cell.length_b   1.000
_cell.length_c   1.000
_cell.angle_alpha   90.00
_cell.angle_beta   90.00
_cell.angle_gamma   90.00
#
_symmetry.space_group_name_H-M   'P 1'
#
loop_
_entity.id
_entity.type
_entity.pdbx_description
1 polymer ?
#
loop_
_entity_poly.entity_id
_entity_poly.type
_entity_poly.pdbx_seq_one_letter_code
_entity_poly.pdbx_strand_id
1 'polypeptide(L)'
;MLLLHLMFFLCPEKIRAIYVDHQLQSVSAEWGTFVQQQCQQLNIPCTIQSVHVANGNLESQARQSRYQAYLRHLQPNEILVLAHHQQDQAETLMLRLLSGAGIDGLAAMKAIDIRQDLTIWRPLLDISREQICQWAADLKIQNIEDPTNQDTHYDRAWARQVLWPVLSHRYPKMQSALARTSELMQDAQNILQEVLEQDLKLCGNAEILDLPSFSSLSKARQRQLLSVWMKGEGQYRPSLNMVERVQVEVIEAKPDAQAALHWSGYYYVRYQQQLHRLKAEVYLVDQQSTVAEQQIILQNKDQVHLPSGQFRIQRAEIGLSPTLLGQPLYLRQRKGGEKIHLYGRVGHWPLKKAIQEAQIFPWTRHTIQILSTDNVMLGVFTPKGFWLAQSAYCEAGGWLPISVSSTLEFNDEH
;
A
#
# COMPACT_ATOMS: atom_id res chain seq x y z
N MET A 1 32.86 -11.85 6.11
CA MET A 1 34.20 -11.27 5.87
C MET A 1 34.68 -11.43 4.42
N LEU A 2 34.54 -12.59 3.75
CA LEU A 2 34.94 -12.76 2.34
C LEU A 2 34.41 -11.66 1.41
N LEU A 3 33.11 -11.38 1.46
CA LEU A 3 32.49 -10.31 0.63
C LEU A 3 33.17 -8.93 0.81
N LEU A 4 33.54 -8.58 2.02
CA LEU A 4 34.23 -7.31 2.31
C LEU A 4 35.56 -7.24 1.57
N HIS A 5 36.35 -8.34 1.62
CA HIS A 5 37.64 -8.43 0.92
C HIS A 5 37.47 -8.41 -0.60
N LEU A 6 36.49 -9.14 -1.14
CA LEU A 6 36.22 -9.13 -2.58
C LEU A 6 35.83 -7.73 -3.06
N MET A 7 34.95 -7.02 -2.31
CA MET A 7 34.55 -5.64 -2.65
C MET A 7 35.75 -4.69 -2.54
N PHE A 8 36.63 -4.87 -1.56
CA PHE A 8 37.87 -4.09 -1.43
C PHE A 8 38.77 -4.27 -2.65
N PHE A 9 38.95 -5.48 -3.14
CA PHE A 9 39.76 -5.72 -4.35
C PHE A 9 39.13 -5.11 -5.61
N LEU A 10 37.79 -5.09 -5.70
CA LEU A 10 37.09 -4.61 -6.90
C LEU A 10 36.93 -3.08 -6.91
N CYS A 11 36.66 -2.46 -5.77
CA CYS A 11 36.33 -1.03 -5.69
C CYS A 11 36.69 -0.42 -4.33
N PRO A 12 37.98 -0.34 -3.97
CA PRO A 12 38.43 0.02 -2.62
C PRO A 12 37.94 1.39 -2.14
N GLU A 13 37.88 2.36 -3.05
CA GLU A 13 37.46 3.74 -2.71
C GLU A 13 35.96 3.96 -2.64
N LYS A 14 35.15 2.97 -3.04
CA LYS A 14 33.70 3.11 -3.17
C LYS A 14 32.90 2.26 -2.16
N ILE A 15 33.57 1.74 -1.15
CA ILE A 15 32.94 0.87 -0.16
C ILE A 15 33.04 1.45 1.25
N ARG A 16 32.02 1.15 2.03
CA ARG A 16 32.01 1.29 3.48
C ARG A 16 31.24 0.14 4.09
N ALA A 17 31.55 -0.21 5.31
CA ALA A 17 30.91 -1.29 6.04
C ALA A 17 29.96 -0.78 7.11
N ILE A 18 28.88 -1.50 7.32
CA ILE A 18 27.98 -1.31 8.46
C ILE A 18 27.80 -2.63 9.21
N TYR A 19 28.08 -2.60 10.50
CA TYR A 19 27.76 -3.68 11.41
C TYR A 19 26.54 -3.32 12.24
N VAL A 20 25.51 -4.15 12.23
CA VAL A 20 24.29 -3.94 13.03
C VAL A 20 24.31 -4.89 14.22
N ASP A 21 24.49 -4.30 15.40
CA ASP A 21 24.49 -5.02 16.66
C ASP A 21 23.07 -5.10 17.22
N HIS A 22 22.53 -6.29 17.26
CA HIS A 22 21.19 -6.57 17.79
C HIS A 22 21.12 -6.66 19.32
N GLN A 23 22.29 -6.67 19.98
CA GLN A 23 22.41 -6.77 21.45
C GLN A 23 21.71 -8.02 22.03
N LEU A 24 21.58 -9.08 21.23
CA LEU A 24 20.90 -10.32 21.64
C LEU A 24 21.85 -11.30 22.37
N GLN A 25 23.15 -11.06 22.29
CA GLN A 25 24.19 -11.89 22.90
C GLN A 25 25.22 -11.03 23.61
N SER A 26 25.79 -11.55 24.68
CA SER A 26 26.84 -10.86 25.44
C SER A 26 28.10 -10.61 24.62
N VAL A 27 28.37 -11.48 23.63
CA VAL A 27 29.57 -11.40 22.77
C VAL A 27 29.39 -10.53 21.52
N SER A 28 28.21 -9.96 21.28
CA SER A 28 27.93 -9.20 20.06
C SER A 28 28.80 -7.93 19.93
N ALA A 29 29.19 -7.33 21.03
CA ALA A 29 30.11 -6.18 21.06
C ALA A 29 31.54 -6.58 20.63
N GLU A 30 32.00 -7.80 20.96
CA GLU A 30 33.28 -8.32 20.53
C GLU A 30 33.30 -8.52 19.00
N TRP A 31 32.20 -8.97 18.44
CA TRP A 31 32.05 -9.11 16.99
C TRP A 31 32.09 -7.76 16.26
N GLY A 32 31.47 -6.73 16.84
CA GLY A 32 31.57 -5.36 16.35
C GLY A 32 33.01 -4.88 16.31
N THR A 33 33.76 -5.12 17.39
CA THR A 33 35.19 -4.78 17.50
C THR A 33 36.00 -5.52 16.46
N PHE A 34 35.76 -6.82 16.26
CA PHE A 34 36.44 -7.62 15.24
C PHE A 34 36.18 -7.05 13.82
N VAL A 35 34.93 -6.77 13.46
CA VAL A 35 34.58 -6.18 12.16
C VAL A 35 35.30 -4.85 11.97
N GLN A 36 35.32 -3.99 13.00
CA GLN A 36 35.99 -2.70 12.95
C GLN A 36 37.50 -2.85 12.71
N GLN A 37 38.15 -3.79 13.40
CA GLN A 37 39.58 -4.07 13.20
C GLN A 37 39.87 -4.53 11.77
N GLN A 38 39.04 -5.44 11.20
CA GLN A 38 39.19 -5.90 9.83
C GLN A 38 39.00 -4.75 8.81
N CYS A 39 38.04 -3.86 9.05
CA CYS A 39 37.86 -2.69 8.21
C CYS A 39 39.04 -1.70 8.32
N GLN A 40 39.60 -1.51 9.50
CA GLN A 40 40.77 -0.66 9.72
C GLN A 40 42.01 -1.19 8.98
N GLN A 41 42.24 -2.52 8.99
CA GLN A 41 43.34 -3.14 8.25
C GLN A 41 43.25 -2.93 6.73
N LEU A 42 42.02 -2.80 6.22
CA LEU A 42 41.73 -2.56 4.81
C LEU A 42 41.50 -1.05 4.49
N ASN A 43 41.65 -0.17 5.45
CA ASN A 43 41.32 1.26 5.33
C ASN A 43 39.88 1.50 4.84
N ILE A 44 38.91 0.68 5.24
CA ILE A 44 37.50 0.78 4.89
C ILE A 44 36.74 1.52 6.02
N PRO A 45 35.98 2.59 5.74
CA PRO A 45 35.10 3.20 6.72
C PRO A 45 34.09 2.19 7.27
N CYS A 46 33.98 2.09 8.60
CA CYS A 46 33.06 1.16 9.25
C CYS A 46 32.17 1.90 10.26
N THR A 47 30.88 1.64 10.19
CA THR A 47 29.88 2.12 11.16
C THR A 47 29.36 0.94 11.96
N ILE A 48 29.35 1.08 13.30
CA ILE A 48 28.68 0.12 14.19
C ILE A 48 27.37 0.76 14.65
N GLN A 49 26.25 0.11 14.40
CA GLN A 49 24.91 0.57 14.76
C GLN A 49 24.25 -0.45 15.69
N SER A 50 24.07 -0.08 16.95
CA SER A 50 23.24 -0.86 17.88
C SER A 50 21.77 -0.62 17.63
N VAL A 51 20.96 -1.69 17.66
CA VAL A 51 19.52 -1.64 17.47
C VAL A 51 18.80 -2.41 18.58
N HIS A 52 17.63 -1.93 18.96
CA HIS A 52 16.76 -2.64 19.87
C HIS A 52 15.82 -3.57 19.07
N VAL A 53 15.72 -4.83 19.49
CA VAL A 53 14.80 -5.80 18.88
C VAL A 53 13.54 -5.88 19.72
N ALA A 54 12.39 -5.56 19.14
CA ALA A 54 11.11 -5.59 19.83
C ALA A 54 10.68 -7.03 20.17
N ASN A 55 9.80 -7.16 21.17
CA ASN A 55 9.22 -8.46 21.57
C ASN A 55 8.37 -9.04 20.43
N GLY A 56 8.40 -10.36 20.27
CA GLY A 56 7.63 -11.10 19.26
C GLY A 56 8.45 -12.18 18.58
N ASN A 57 8.20 -12.44 17.30
CA ASN A 57 9.05 -13.33 16.51
C ASN A 57 10.44 -12.69 16.33
N LEU A 58 11.39 -13.15 17.13
CA LEU A 58 12.72 -12.55 17.28
C LEU A 58 13.47 -12.45 15.95
N GLU A 59 13.41 -13.46 15.10
CA GLU A 59 14.10 -13.45 13.79
C GLU A 59 13.51 -12.36 12.86
N SER A 60 12.17 -12.26 12.82
CA SER A 60 11.47 -11.26 12.02
C SER A 60 11.76 -9.84 12.51
N GLN A 61 11.69 -9.61 13.82
CA GLN A 61 11.94 -8.30 14.43
C GLN A 61 13.41 -7.87 14.28
N ALA A 62 14.35 -8.78 14.50
CA ALA A 62 15.78 -8.52 14.27
C ALA A 62 16.07 -8.18 12.79
N ARG A 63 15.45 -8.90 11.86
CA ARG A 63 15.53 -8.58 10.44
C ARG A 63 14.98 -7.18 10.14
N GLN A 64 13.81 -6.84 10.65
CA GLN A 64 13.20 -5.52 10.44
C GLN A 64 14.09 -4.39 11.00
N SER A 65 14.56 -4.52 12.24
CA SER A 65 15.45 -3.55 12.87
C SER A 65 16.75 -3.36 12.06
N ARG A 66 17.29 -4.44 11.51
CA ARG A 66 18.48 -4.41 10.65
C ARG A 66 18.24 -3.62 9.37
N TYR A 67 17.13 -3.87 8.67
CA TYR A 67 16.82 -3.13 7.44
C TYR A 67 16.55 -1.65 7.71
N GLN A 68 15.91 -1.32 8.83
CA GLN A 68 15.74 0.07 9.26
C GLN A 68 17.09 0.75 9.55
N ALA A 69 18.03 0.04 10.17
CA ALA A 69 19.37 0.57 10.39
C ALA A 69 20.08 0.83 9.05
N TYR A 70 19.99 -0.09 8.10
CA TYR A 70 20.56 0.13 6.76
C TYR A 70 19.97 1.37 6.09
N LEU A 71 18.66 1.52 6.05
CA LEU A 71 17.99 2.67 5.44
C LEU A 71 18.40 4.01 6.06
N ARG A 72 18.63 4.06 7.38
CA ARG A 72 19.09 5.28 8.06
C ARG A 72 20.52 5.69 7.69
N HIS A 73 21.35 4.74 7.31
CA HIS A 73 22.76 4.96 7.03
C HIS A 73 23.08 5.02 5.55
N LEU A 74 22.23 4.49 4.67
CA LEU A 74 22.42 4.56 3.24
C LEU A 74 22.31 6.01 2.74
N GLN A 75 23.27 6.38 1.90
CA GLN A 75 23.27 7.66 1.21
C GLN A 75 22.61 7.52 -0.19
N PRO A 76 22.17 8.61 -0.80
CA PRO A 76 21.67 8.57 -2.17
C PRO A 76 22.65 7.90 -3.12
N ASN A 77 22.15 7.01 -3.98
CA ASN A 77 22.93 6.21 -4.94
C ASN A 77 23.83 5.11 -4.35
N GLU A 78 23.74 4.82 -3.07
CA GLU A 78 24.43 3.67 -2.49
C GLU A 78 23.61 2.39 -2.66
N ILE A 79 24.32 1.28 -2.81
CA ILE A 79 23.77 -0.08 -2.93
C ILE A 79 24.16 -0.88 -1.69
N LEU A 80 23.16 -1.53 -1.07
CA LEU A 80 23.40 -2.46 0.03
C LEU A 80 23.88 -3.80 -0.53
N VAL A 81 25.13 -4.18 -0.20
CA VAL A 81 25.69 -5.46 -0.63
C VAL A 81 25.63 -6.49 0.50
N LEU A 82 25.02 -7.66 0.24
CA LEU A 82 24.80 -8.71 1.24
C LEU A 82 25.42 -10.03 0.80
N ALA A 83 26.03 -10.74 1.76
CA ALA A 83 26.75 -11.99 1.54
C ALA A 83 25.86 -13.25 1.54
N HIS A 84 24.60 -13.14 1.12
CA HIS A 84 23.75 -14.32 0.95
C HIS A 84 24.33 -15.22 -0.17
N HIS A 85 24.24 -16.53 0.04
CA HIS A 85 24.80 -17.53 -0.86
C HIS A 85 23.78 -18.61 -1.23
N GLN A 86 24.17 -19.59 -2.05
CA GLN A 86 23.28 -20.62 -2.59
C GLN A 86 22.53 -21.41 -1.51
N GLN A 87 23.18 -21.74 -0.39
CA GLN A 87 22.51 -22.42 0.71
C GLN A 87 21.43 -21.54 1.36
N ASP A 88 21.68 -20.22 1.55
CA ASP A 88 20.66 -19.31 2.09
C ASP A 88 19.44 -19.20 1.17
N GLN A 89 19.66 -19.27 -0.15
CA GLN A 89 18.61 -19.30 -1.16
C GLN A 89 17.74 -20.55 -1.01
N ALA A 90 18.39 -21.72 -0.92
CA ALA A 90 17.71 -23.01 -0.75
C ALA A 90 16.92 -23.07 0.57
N GLU A 91 17.49 -22.59 1.67
CA GLU A 91 16.82 -22.48 2.97
C GLU A 91 15.59 -21.58 2.88
N THR A 92 15.74 -20.42 2.26
CA THR A 92 14.65 -19.45 2.11
C THR A 92 13.50 -20.03 1.29
N LEU A 93 13.77 -20.69 0.18
CA LEU A 93 12.76 -21.35 -0.64
C LEU A 93 12.03 -22.45 0.15
N MET A 94 12.79 -23.31 0.83
CA MET A 94 12.22 -24.43 1.59
C MET A 94 11.34 -23.96 2.74
N LEU A 95 11.78 -23.02 3.55
CA LEU A 95 10.98 -22.48 4.65
C LEU A 95 9.70 -21.79 4.15
N ARG A 96 9.78 -21.08 3.02
CA ARG A 96 8.60 -20.47 2.40
C ARG A 96 7.63 -21.49 1.80
N LEU A 97 8.16 -22.57 1.21
CA LEU A 97 7.35 -23.69 0.74
C LEU A 97 6.57 -24.34 1.89
N LEU A 98 7.25 -24.63 3.00
CA LEU A 98 6.64 -25.22 4.20
C LEU A 98 5.62 -24.30 4.86
N SER A 99 5.76 -22.99 4.72
CA SER A 99 4.75 -22.01 5.18
C SER A 99 3.62 -21.75 4.19
N GLY A 100 3.54 -22.49 3.08
CA GLY A 100 2.46 -22.37 2.10
C GLY A 100 2.55 -21.13 1.21
N ALA A 101 3.75 -20.62 0.98
CA ALA A 101 3.94 -19.46 0.12
C ALA A 101 3.60 -19.74 -1.34
N GLY A 102 2.98 -18.79 -2.02
CA GLY A 102 2.75 -18.79 -3.46
C GLY A 102 4.00 -18.39 -4.26
N ILE A 103 3.81 -18.09 -5.56
CA ILE A 103 4.90 -17.77 -6.51
C ILE A 103 5.85 -16.70 -5.96
N ASP A 104 5.33 -15.59 -5.42
CA ASP A 104 6.15 -14.50 -4.86
C ASP A 104 7.06 -14.96 -3.72
N GLY A 105 6.58 -15.87 -2.90
CA GLY A 105 7.39 -16.45 -1.83
C GLY A 105 8.43 -17.42 -2.37
N LEU A 106 8.04 -18.29 -3.29
CA LEU A 106 8.93 -19.31 -3.87
C LEU A 106 9.99 -18.72 -4.82
N ALA A 107 9.80 -17.51 -5.30
CA ALA A 107 10.83 -16.72 -5.99
C ALA A 107 12.06 -16.43 -5.10
N ALA A 108 11.93 -16.63 -3.79
CA ALA A 108 12.97 -16.51 -2.76
C ALA A 108 13.72 -15.16 -2.82
N MET A 109 15.06 -15.13 -2.89
CA MET A 109 15.83 -13.89 -2.95
C MET A 109 16.27 -13.63 -4.40
N LYS A 110 16.19 -12.36 -4.85
CA LYS A 110 16.75 -11.91 -6.13
C LYS A 110 18.22 -11.53 -5.94
N ALA A 111 19.05 -11.76 -6.95
CA ALA A 111 20.45 -11.30 -6.94
C ALA A 111 20.50 -9.76 -6.81
N ILE A 112 19.65 -9.06 -7.57
CA ILE A 112 19.42 -7.63 -7.43
C ILE A 112 17.94 -7.43 -7.06
N ASP A 113 17.69 -6.73 -5.96
CA ASP A 113 16.34 -6.46 -5.43
C ASP A 113 16.19 -4.94 -5.26
N ILE A 114 15.41 -4.33 -6.15
CA ILE A 114 15.16 -2.88 -6.16
C ILE A 114 13.86 -2.63 -5.43
N ARG A 115 13.92 -1.88 -4.36
CA ARG A 115 12.78 -1.40 -3.56
C ARG A 115 12.80 0.12 -3.60
N GLN A 116 11.69 0.79 -3.27
CA GLN A 116 11.53 2.25 -3.39
C GLN A 116 12.82 3.05 -3.10
N ASP A 117 13.42 2.84 -1.92
CA ASP A 117 14.57 3.62 -1.46
C ASP A 117 15.82 2.75 -1.20
N LEU A 118 15.81 1.49 -1.65
CA LEU A 118 16.84 0.52 -1.31
C LEU A 118 17.12 -0.42 -2.47
N THR A 119 18.32 -0.35 -3.02
CA THR A 119 18.85 -1.36 -3.93
C THR A 119 19.73 -2.33 -3.15
N ILE A 120 19.41 -3.61 -3.22
CA ILE A 120 20.15 -4.69 -2.57
C ILE A 120 20.83 -5.54 -3.65
N TRP A 121 22.11 -5.79 -3.50
CA TRP A 121 22.86 -6.70 -4.35
C TRP A 121 23.41 -7.89 -3.55
N ARG A 122 23.28 -9.11 -4.07
CA ARG A 122 23.73 -10.36 -3.47
C ARG A 122 24.67 -11.08 -4.45
N PRO A 123 25.90 -10.63 -4.58
CA PRO A 123 26.83 -11.17 -5.59
C PRO A 123 27.22 -12.62 -5.39
N LEU A 124 27.04 -13.17 -4.19
CA LEU A 124 27.39 -14.54 -3.87
C LEU A 124 26.22 -15.52 -3.91
N LEU A 125 25.03 -15.07 -4.39
CA LEU A 125 23.78 -15.83 -4.27
C LEU A 125 23.84 -17.21 -4.99
N ASP A 126 24.60 -17.31 -6.08
CA ASP A 126 24.77 -18.53 -6.86
C ASP A 126 26.02 -19.33 -6.48
N ILE A 127 26.81 -18.83 -5.52
CA ILE A 127 28.05 -19.46 -5.07
C ILE A 127 27.74 -20.40 -3.91
N SER A 128 28.33 -21.62 -3.97
CA SER A 128 28.15 -22.59 -2.89
C SER A 128 28.93 -22.18 -1.63
N ARG A 129 28.46 -22.65 -0.47
CA ARG A 129 29.16 -22.40 0.80
C ARG A 129 30.55 -22.98 0.80
N GLU A 130 30.76 -24.15 0.18
CA GLU A 130 32.02 -24.81 0.07
C GLU A 130 33.04 -23.94 -0.70
N GLN A 131 32.66 -23.36 -1.82
CA GLN A 131 33.49 -22.44 -2.58
C GLN A 131 33.84 -21.18 -1.77
N ILE A 132 32.86 -20.61 -1.03
CA ILE A 132 33.07 -19.45 -0.16
C ILE A 132 34.09 -19.78 0.94
N CYS A 133 33.98 -20.94 1.58
CA CYS A 133 34.91 -21.38 2.61
C CYS A 133 36.32 -21.61 2.02
N GLN A 134 36.43 -22.23 0.81
CA GLN A 134 37.69 -22.43 0.13
C GLN A 134 38.37 -21.09 -0.18
N TRP A 135 37.63 -20.12 -0.78
CA TRP A 135 38.20 -18.80 -1.08
C TRP A 135 38.64 -18.05 0.18
N ALA A 136 37.83 -18.15 1.27
CA ALA A 136 38.19 -17.53 2.54
C ALA A 136 39.48 -18.14 3.13
N ALA A 137 39.65 -19.46 3.02
CA ALA A 137 40.87 -20.16 3.45
C ALA A 137 42.09 -19.78 2.60
N ASP A 138 41.96 -19.77 1.27
CA ASP A 138 43.00 -19.38 0.33
C ASP A 138 43.50 -17.95 0.58
N LEU A 139 42.58 -17.04 0.90
CA LEU A 139 42.87 -15.65 1.24
C LEU A 139 43.24 -15.45 2.72
N LYS A 140 43.26 -16.49 3.54
CA LYS A 140 43.55 -16.48 4.98
C LYS A 140 42.69 -15.49 5.77
N ILE A 141 41.42 -15.38 5.36
CA ILE A 141 40.44 -14.45 5.98
C ILE A 141 39.97 -15.04 7.30
N GLN A 142 40.10 -14.27 8.37
CA GLN A 142 39.58 -14.65 9.67
C GLN A 142 38.04 -14.46 9.70
N ASN A 143 37.36 -15.34 10.42
CA ASN A 143 35.91 -15.29 10.63
C ASN A 143 35.57 -15.57 12.10
N ILE A 144 34.37 -15.20 12.47
CA ILE A 144 33.74 -15.51 13.77
C ILE A 144 32.67 -16.55 13.54
N GLU A 145 32.56 -17.52 14.44
CA GLU A 145 31.45 -18.45 14.49
C GLU A 145 30.38 -17.91 15.48
N ASP A 146 29.16 -17.72 14.98
CA ASP A 146 28.01 -17.33 15.79
C ASP A 146 27.38 -18.58 16.42
N PRO A 147 27.34 -18.70 17.77
CA PRO A 147 26.77 -19.86 18.46
C PRO A 147 25.29 -20.08 18.13
N THR A 148 24.53 -19.05 17.79
CA THR A 148 23.10 -19.19 17.40
C THR A 148 22.89 -20.00 16.14
N ASN A 149 23.91 -20.17 15.29
CA ASN A 149 23.83 -21.07 14.14
C ASN A 149 23.62 -22.55 14.55
N GLN A 150 23.84 -22.87 15.82
CA GLN A 150 23.65 -24.20 16.37
C GLN A 150 22.35 -24.36 17.18
N ASP A 151 21.64 -23.29 17.44
CA ASP A 151 20.40 -23.32 18.22
C ASP A 151 19.20 -23.71 17.35
N THR A 152 18.77 -24.96 17.46
CA THR A 152 17.65 -25.54 16.69
C THR A 152 16.26 -24.99 17.03
N HIS A 153 16.13 -24.09 18.00
CA HIS A 153 14.90 -23.34 18.21
C HIS A 153 14.60 -22.37 17.04
N TYR A 154 15.64 -21.99 16.29
CA TYR A 154 15.45 -21.18 15.09
C TYR A 154 15.26 -22.07 13.86
N ASP A 155 14.22 -21.78 13.06
CA ASP A 155 13.86 -22.58 11.89
C ASP A 155 15.03 -22.82 10.93
N ARG A 156 15.89 -21.82 10.72
CA ARG A 156 17.08 -21.95 9.86
C ARG A 156 18.15 -22.86 10.44
N ALA A 157 18.41 -22.75 11.73
CA ALA A 157 19.38 -23.62 12.40
C ALA A 157 18.85 -25.06 12.45
N TRP A 158 17.56 -25.25 12.73
CA TRP A 158 16.91 -26.55 12.65
C TRP A 158 16.99 -27.14 11.24
N ALA A 159 16.68 -26.38 10.21
CA ALA A 159 16.77 -26.83 8.83
C ALA A 159 18.19 -27.28 8.47
N ARG A 160 19.23 -26.53 8.88
CA ARG A 160 20.65 -26.87 8.63
C ARG A 160 21.11 -28.14 9.35
N GLN A 161 20.65 -28.30 10.60
CA GLN A 161 21.18 -29.40 11.44
C GLN A 161 20.38 -30.69 11.30
N VAL A 162 19.08 -30.59 11.04
CA VAL A 162 18.17 -31.74 11.03
C VAL A 162 17.71 -32.06 9.60
N LEU A 163 17.14 -31.08 8.90
CA LEU A 163 16.51 -31.33 7.61
C LEU A 163 17.53 -31.54 6.49
N TRP A 164 18.54 -30.68 6.40
CA TRP A 164 19.54 -30.72 5.34
C TRP A 164 20.33 -32.02 5.29
N PRO A 165 20.88 -32.57 6.40
CA PRO A 165 21.59 -33.81 6.36
C PRO A 165 20.77 -34.98 5.81
N VAL A 166 19.49 -35.06 6.19
CA VAL A 166 18.56 -36.09 5.71
C VAL A 166 18.32 -35.95 4.20
N LEU A 167 18.03 -34.76 3.74
CA LEU A 167 17.74 -34.49 2.32
C LEU A 167 19.00 -34.63 1.45
N SER A 168 20.14 -34.11 1.87
CA SER A 168 21.37 -34.13 1.09
C SER A 168 21.94 -35.54 0.94
N HIS A 169 21.73 -36.42 1.92
CA HIS A 169 22.11 -37.83 1.79
C HIS A 169 21.40 -38.50 0.59
N ARG A 170 20.10 -38.20 0.39
CA ARG A 170 19.33 -38.78 -0.70
C ARG A 170 19.42 -37.96 -2.00
N TYR A 171 19.54 -36.63 -1.87
CA TYR A 171 19.60 -35.68 -2.97
C TYR A 171 20.83 -34.78 -2.86
N PRO A 172 22.04 -35.25 -3.21
CA PRO A 172 23.27 -34.48 -3.01
C PRO A 172 23.32 -33.12 -3.70
N LYS A 173 22.57 -32.94 -4.80
CA LYS A 173 22.48 -31.68 -5.57
C LYS A 173 21.24 -30.84 -5.21
N MET A 174 20.61 -31.09 -4.06
CA MET A 174 19.34 -30.42 -3.74
C MET A 174 19.45 -28.89 -3.65
N GLN A 175 20.57 -28.36 -3.11
CA GLN A 175 20.73 -26.90 -2.98
C GLN A 175 20.72 -26.21 -4.34
N SER A 176 21.48 -26.73 -5.31
CA SER A 176 21.45 -26.18 -6.67
C SER A 176 20.12 -26.42 -7.39
N ALA A 177 19.41 -27.52 -7.08
CA ALA A 177 18.07 -27.76 -7.61
C ALA A 177 17.05 -26.75 -7.06
N LEU A 178 17.10 -26.49 -5.75
CA LEU A 178 16.23 -25.49 -5.10
C LEU A 178 16.55 -24.07 -5.59
N ALA A 179 17.82 -23.70 -5.72
CA ALA A 179 18.22 -22.40 -6.29
C ALA A 179 17.68 -22.22 -7.70
N ARG A 180 17.82 -23.21 -8.57
CA ARG A 180 17.23 -23.19 -9.93
C ARG A 180 15.69 -23.11 -9.90
N THR A 181 15.03 -23.79 -8.96
CA THR A 181 13.58 -23.67 -8.81
C THR A 181 13.18 -22.25 -8.44
N SER A 182 13.92 -21.58 -7.55
CA SER A 182 13.62 -20.18 -7.21
C SER A 182 13.79 -19.23 -8.39
N GLU A 183 14.77 -19.48 -9.25
CA GLU A 183 15.02 -18.72 -10.49
C GLU A 183 13.83 -18.88 -11.47
N LEU A 184 13.37 -20.13 -11.70
CA LEU A 184 12.17 -20.37 -12.51
C LEU A 184 10.90 -19.74 -11.90
N MET A 185 10.81 -19.67 -10.57
CA MET A 185 9.70 -18.96 -9.90
C MET A 185 9.82 -17.44 -10.05
N GLN A 186 11.03 -16.89 -10.16
CA GLN A 186 11.23 -15.46 -10.48
C GLN A 186 10.75 -15.14 -11.90
N ASP A 187 11.03 -15.99 -12.88
CA ASP A 187 10.51 -15.84 -14.25
C ASP A 187 8.99 -15.91 -14.26
N ALA A 188 8.40 -16.89 -13.58
CA ALA A 188 6.95 -17.02 -13.46
C ALA A 188 6.33 -15.78 -12.76
N GLN A 189 7.00 -15.21 -11.75
CA GLN A 189 6.58 -13.98 -11.08
C GLN A 189 6.59 -12.79 -12.04
N ASN A 190 7.62 -12.65 -12.88
CA ASN A 190 7.73 -11.56 -13.86
C ASN A 190 6.59 -11.66 -14.90
N ILE A 191 6.36 -12.86 -15.47
CA ILE A 191 5.27 -13.10 -16.41
C ILE A 191 3.90 -12.78 -15.76
N LEU A 192 3.69 -13.23 -14.52
CA LEU A 192 2.46 -12.92 -13.79
C LEU A 192 2.29 -11.41 -13.55
N GLN A 193 3.36 -10.70 -13.26
CA GLN A 193 3.33 -9.25 -13.06
C GLN A 193 2.90 -8.52 -14.34
N GLU A 194 3.43 -8.89 -15.50
CA GLU A 194 3.04 -8.34 -16.79
C GLU A 194 1.54 -8.56 -17.09
N VAL A 195 1.05 -9.78 -16.82
CA VAL A 195 -0.38 -10.11 -16.97
C VAL A 195 -1.25 -9.26 -16.03
N LEU A 196 -0.82 -9.09 -14.77
CA LEU A 196 -1.58 -8.32 -13.79
C LEU A 196 -1.62 -6.81 -14.11
N GLU A 197 -0.56 -6.25 -14.70
CA GLU A 197 -0.56 -4.86 -15.18
C GLU A 197 -1.53 -4.67 -16.35
N GLN A 198 -1.61 -5.63 -17.28
CA GLN A 198 -2.60 -5.62 -18.36
C GLN A 198 -4.01 -5.76 -17.82
N ASP A 199 -4.23 -6.69 -16.86
CA ASP A 199 -5.53 -6.89 -16.22
C ASP A 199 -6.00 -5.66 -15.46
N LEU A 200 -5.10 -4.99 -14.74
CA LEU A 200 -5.44 -3.77 -14.02
C LEU A 200 -5.85 -2.64 -14.98
N LYS A 201 -5.11 -2.45 -16.08
CA LYS A 201 -5.47 -1.48 -17.11
C LYS A 201 -6.83 -1.78 -17.76
N LEU A 202 -7.14 -3.06 -17.97
CA LEU A 202 -8.43 -3.49 -18.51
C LEU A 202 -9.58 -3.28 -17.52
N CYS A 203 -9.34 -3.58 -16.25
CA CYS A 203 -10.39 -3.61 -15.22
C CYS A 203 -10.53 -2.30 -14.43
N GLY A 204 -9.63 -1.32 -14.59
CA GLY A 204 -9.72 -0.05 -13.88
C GLY A 204 -8.38 0.51 -13.42
N ASN A 205 -8.30 0.93 -12.16
CA ASN A 205 -7.12 1.58 -11.59
C ASN A 205 -6.86 1.13 -10.14
N ALA A 206 -5.92 1.81 -9.48
CA ALA A 206 -5.53 1.48 -8.10
C ALA A 206 -6.67 1.58 -7.07
N GLU A 207 -7.73 2.35 -7.34
CA GLU A 207 -8.80 2.65 -6.39
C GLU A 207 -10.14 2.02 -6.78
N ILE A 208 -10.36 1.78 -8.08
CA ILE A 208 -11.65 1.33 -8.62
C ILE A 208 -11.42 0.21 -9.62
N LEU A 209 -12.14 -0.91 -9.46
CA LEU A 209 -12.25 -1.96 -10.46
C LEU A 209 -13.65 -2.02 -11.06
N ASP A 210 -13.73 -2.07 -12.38
CA ASP A 210 -14.95 -2.35 -13.16
C ASP A 210 -15.29 -3.84 -13.08
N LEU A 211 -16.41 -4.18 -12.50
CA LEU A 211 -16.79 -5.57 -12.24
C LEU A 211 -17.15 -6.38 -13.51
N PRO A 212 -17.80 -5.82 -14.53
CA PRO A 212 -17.95 -6.48 -15.83
C PRO A 212 -16.62 -6.93 -16.44
N SER A 213 -15.65 -6.02 -16.58
CA SER A 213 -14.32 -6.32 -17.09
C SER A 213 -13.59 -7.33 -16.21
N PHE A 214 -13.62 -7.15 -14.89
CA PHE A 214 -13.06 -8.08 -13.92
C PHE A 214 -13.67 -9.50 -14.05
N SER A 215 -14.99 -9.59 -14.22
CA SER A 215 -15.70 -10.86 -14.36
C SER A 215 -15.39 -11.60 -15.67
N SER A 216 -14.92 -10.89 -16.69
CA SER A 216 -14.48 -11.49 -17.96
C SER A 216 -13.16 -12.25 -17.84
N LEU A 217 -12.36 -11.96 -16.81
CA LEU A 217 -11.11 -12.66 -16.55
C LEU A 217 -11.37 -14.10 -16.05
N SER A 218 -10.42 -15.00 -16.30
CA SER A 218 -10.45 -16.33 -15.67
C SER A 218 -10.39 -16.23 -14.14
N LYS A 219 -10.96 -17.21 -13.43
CA LYS A 219 -10.98 -17.22 -11.95
C LYS A 219 -9.58 -17.10 -11.32
N ALA A 220 -8.55 -17.65 -11.97
CA ALA A 220 -7.17 -17.53 -11.52
C ALA A 220 -6.68 -16.06 -11.64
N ARG A 221 -6.94 -15.39 -12.78
CA ARG A 221 -6.59 -13.98 -12.99
C ARG A 221 -7.37 -13.06 -12.05
N GLN A 222 -8.68 -13.28 -11.89
CA GLN A 222 -9.50 -12.54 -10.90
C GLN A 222 -8.89 -12.60 -9.51
N ARG A 223 -8.54 -13.77 -9.03
CA ARG A 223 -7.96 -14.00 -7.70
C ARG A 223 -6.61 -13.31 -7.53
N GLN A 224 -5.74 -13.41 -8.54
CA GLN A 224 -4.42 -12.78 -8.50
C GLN A 224 -4.51 -11.25 -8.60
N LEU A 225 -5.34 -10.74 -9.52
CA LEU A 225 -5.58 -9.30 -9.65
C LEU A 225 -6.13 -8.72 -8.35
N LEU A 226 -7.15 -9.36 -7.76
CA LEU A 226 -7.76 -8.91 -6.51
C LEU A 226 -6.74 -8.92 -5.37
N SER A 227 -5.91 -9.95 -5.26
CA SER A 227 -4.85 -10.05 -4.25
C SER A 227 -3.83 -8.91 -4.36
N VAL A 228 -3.37 -8.57 -5.57
CA VAL A 228 -2.42 -7.47 -5.81
C VAL A 228 -3.09 -6.12 -5.59
N TRP A 229 -4.29 -5.95 -6.11
CA TRP A 229 -5.05 -4.71 -5.99
C TRP A 229 -5.39 -4.39 -4.52
N MET A 230 -5.75 -5.40 -3.73
CA MET A 230 -5.98 -5.25 -2.28
C MET A 230 -4.71 -4.89 -1.53
N LYS A 231 -3.56 -5.45 -1.89
CA LYS A 231 -2.27 -5.10 -1.28
C LYS A 231 -2.01 -3.59 -1.36
N GLY A 232 -2.27 -2.99 -2.51
CA GLY A 232 -1.97 -1.57 -2.77
C GLY A 232 -0.53 -1.24 -2.42
N GLU A 233 -0.34 -0.20 -1.60
CA GLU A 233 0.96 0.24 -1.07
C GLU A 233 1.41 -0.58 0.15
N GLY A 234 0.58 -1.50 0.63
CA GLY A 234 0.86 -2.32 1.81
C GLY A 234 2.04 -3.27 1.62
N GLN A 235 2.67 -3.64 2.71
CA GLN A 235 3.84 -4.52 2.71
C GLN A 235 3.48 -5.95 2.28
N TYR A 236 2.31 -6.45 2.71
CA TYR A 236 1.91 -7.85 2.54
C TYR A 236 0.66 -7.98 1.69
N ARG A 237 0.57 -9.05 0.92
CA ARG A 237 -0.67 -9.46 0.24
C ARG A 237 -1.67 -10.00 1.27
N PRO A 238 -2.99 -9.88 1.00
CA PRO A 238 -4.01 -10.55 1.80
C PRO A 238 -3.84 -12.08 1.74
N SER A 239 -4.28 -12.77 2.78
CA SER A 239 -4.40 -14.22 2.75
C SER A 239 -5.41 -14.66 1.70
N LEU A 240 -5.30 -15.91 1.21
CA LEU A 240 -6.25 -16.46 0.24
C LEU A 240 -7.70 -16.36 0.74
N ASN A 241 -7.94 -16.69 2.01
CA ASN A 241 -9.26 -16.57 2.62
C ASN A 241 -9.79 -15.12 2.56
N MET A 242 -8.94 -14.10 2.80
CA MET A 242 -9.37 -12.71 2.72
C MET A 242 -9.76 -12.31 1.29
N VAL A 243 -9.02 -12.76 0.28
CA VAL A 243 -9.37 -12.55 -1.13
C VAL A 243 -10.71 -13.19 -1.46
N GLU A 244 -10.93 -14.43 -1.02
CA GLU A 244 -12.18 -15.16 -1.20
C GLU A 244 -13.36 -14.46 -0.51
N ARG A 245 -13.15 -13.94 0.69
CA ARG A 245 -14.16 -13.16 1.41
C ARG A 245 -14.57 -11.91 0.62
N VAL A 246 -13.63 -11.14 0.08
CA VAL A 246 -13.97 -9.97 -0.76
C VAL A 246 -14.74 -10.41 -2.00
N GLN A 247 -14.33 -11.52 -2.62
CA GLN A 247 -15.03 -12.07 -3.78
C GLN A 247 -16.49 -12.41 -3.44
N VAL A 248 -16.72 -13.16 -2.37
CA VAL A 248 -18.06 -13.69 -2.02
C VAL A 248 -18.92 -12.63 -1.30
N GLU A 249 -18.37 -11.99 -0.27
CA GLU A 249 -19.13 -11.10 0.61
C GLU A 249 -19.34 -9.70 0.00
N VAL A 250 -18.48 -9.26 -0.95
CA VAL A 250 -18.58 -7.93 -1.54
C VAL A 250 -18.93 -7.99 -3.03
N ILE A 251 -18.13 -8.69 -3.85
CA ILE A 251 -18.31 -8.69 -5.30
C ILE A 251 -19.56 -9.48 -5.71
N GLU A 252 -19.78 -10.64 -5.14
CA GLU A 252 -20.92 -11.55 -5.46
C GLU A 252 -22.14 -11.29 -4.56
N ALA A 253 -22.09 -10.30 -3.65
CA ALA A 253 -23.22 -9.91 -2.83
C ALA A 253 -24.43 -9.49 -3.69
N LYS A 254 -25.65 -9.57 -3.12
CA LYS A 254 -26.86 -9.14 -3.80
C LYS A 254 -26.75 -7.67 -4.22
N PRO A 255 -27.35 -7.24 -5.35
CA PRO A 255 -27.25 -5.86 -5.86
C PRO A 255 -27.71 -4.77 -4.90
N ASP A 256 -28.64 -5.08 -4.00
CA ASP A 256 -29.21 -4.19 -2.99
C ASP A 256 -28.43 -4.19 -1.66
N ALA A 257 -27.49 -5.11 -1.49
CA ALA A 257 -26.65 -5.17 -0.30
C ALA A 257 -25.64 -4.02 -0.29
N GLN A 258 -25.53 -3.34 0.86
CA GLN A 258 -24.43 -2.41 1.13
C GLN A 258 -23.20 -3.19 1.60
N ALA A 259 -22.67 -4.01 0.69
CA ALA A 259 -21.57 -4.90 1.00
C ALA A 259 -20.25 -4.13 1.13
N ALA A 260 -19.63 -4.23 2.30
CA ALA A 260 -18.34 -3.64 2.61
C ALA A 260 -17.52 -4.56 3.48
N LEU A 261 -16.23 -4.68 3.23
CA LEU A 261 -15.30 -5.48 4.02
C LEU A 261 -14.07 -4.65 4.36
N HIS A 262 -13.63 -4.66 5.61
CA HIS A 262 -12.44 -3.96 6.07
C HIS A 262 -11.23 -4.89 6.12
N TRP A 263 -10.11 -4.41 5.55
CA TRP A 263 -8.82 -5.07 5.68
C TRP A 263 -7.67 -4.08 5.49
N SER A 264 -6.65 -4.16 6.35
CA SER A 264 -5.39 -3.38 6.24
C SER A 264 -5.57 -1.87 6.05
N GLY A 265 -6.52 -1.27 6.82
CA GLY A 265 -6.77 0.18 6.77
C GLY A 265 -7.64 0.64 5.59
N TYR A 266 -8.16 -0.28 4.80
CA TYR A 266 -9.06 0.02 3.68
C TYR A 266 -10.39 -0.71 3.82
N TYR A 267 -11.45 -0.07 3.30
CA TYR A 267 -12.73 -0.68 3.02
C TYR A 267 -12.84 -1.00 1.54
N TYR A 268 -13.28 -2.23 1.24
CA TYR A 268 -13.61 -2.71 -0.09
C TYR A 268 -15.13 -2.66 -0.20
N VAL A 269 -15.64 -1.82 -1.09
CA VAL A 269 -17.07 -1.51 -1.17
C VAL A 269 -17.56 -1.65 -2.59
N ARG A 270 -18.62 -2.44 -2.78
CA ARG A 270 -19.29 -2.52 -4.07
C ARG A 270 -20.32 -1.40 -4.18
N TYR A 271 -20.25 -0.65 -5.28
CA TYR A 271 -21.27 0.30 -5.66
C TYR A 271 -21.56 0.16 -7.15
N GLN A 272 -22.81 -0.16 -7.49
CA GLN A 272 -23.22 -0.49 -8.86
C GLN A 272 -22.34 -1.63 -9.45
N GLN A 273 -21.70 -1.38 -10.58
CA GLN A 273 -20.81 -2.31 -11.25
C GLN A 273 -19.33 -2.05 -10.96
N GLN A 274 -19.02 -1.44 -9.84
CA GLN A 274 -17.65 -1.10 -9.46
C GLN A 274 -17.33 -1.58 -8.05
N LEU A 275 -16.08 -2.03 -7.87
CA LEU A 275 -15.48 -2.29 -6.56
C LEU A 275 -14.54 -1.13 -6.22
N HIS A 276 -14.78 -0.48 -5.11
CA HIS A 276 -14.00 0.66 -4.63
C HIS A 276 -13.09 0.24 -3.47
N ARG A 277 -11.84 0.73 -3.46
CA ARG A 277 -10.91 0.64 -2.34
C ARG A 277 -10.81 2.01 -1.67
N LEU A 278 -11.37 2.15 -0.49
CA LEU A 278 -11.47 3.40 0.25
C LEU A 278 -10.64 3.33 1.52
N LYS A 279 -9.88 4.37 1.83
CA LYS A 279 -9.22 4.47 3.14
C LYS A 279 -10.27 4.45 4.25
N ALA A 280 -9.97 3.77 5.36
CA ALA A 280 -10.91 3.65 6.48
C ALA A 280 -11.36 5.02 7.01
N GLU A 281 -10.46 6.00 7.03
CA GLU A 281 -10.73 7.38 7.40
C GLU A 281 -11.82 8.03 6.52
N VAL A 282 -11.79 7.75 5.20
CA VAL A 282 -12.78 8.29 4.25
C VAL A 282 -14.14 7.60 4.38
N TYR A 283 -14.12 6.27 4.61
CA TYR A 283 -15.34 5.48 4.70
C TYR A 283 -16.09 5.66 6.02
N LEU A 284 -15.37 5.81 7.15
CA LEU A 284 -15.94 5.89 8.50
C LEU A 284 -16.40 7.28 8.92
N VAL A 285 -16.06 8.35 8.21
CA VAL A 285 -16.50 9.73 8.53
C VAL A 285 -18.02 9.87 8.62
N ASP A 286 -18.76 8.96 7.97
CA ASP A 286 -20.22 8.98 7.91
C ASP A 286 -20.94 8.68 9.26
N GLN A 287 -20.25 8.12 10.24
CA GLN A 287 -20.94 7.61 11.44
C GLN A 287 -20.91 8.54 12.66
N GLN A 288 -20.15 9.64 12.66
CA GLN A 288 -19.90 10.40 13.90
C GLN A 288 -20.19 11.91 13.85
N SER A 289 -20.53 12.50 12.71
CA SER A 289 -20.69 13.96 12.60
C SER A 289 -22.14 14.39 12.43
N THR A 290 -22.86 14.52 13.53
CA THR A 290 -24.02 15.42 13.56
C THR A 290 -23.52 16.86 13.66
N VAL A 291 -23.30 17.50 12.52
CA VAL A 291 -23.01 18.96 12.53
C VAL A 291 -24.34 19.68 12.84
N ALA A 292 -24.33 20.43 13.91
CA ALA A 292 -25.44 21.32 14.25
C ALA A 292 -25.70 22.32 13.09
N GLU A 293 -26.93 22.84 13.01
CA GLU A 293 -27.26 23.89 12.07
C GLU A 293 -26.27 25.06 12.24
N GLN A 294 -25.62 25.46 11.15
CA GLN A 294 -24.59 26.50 11.16
C GLN A 294 -25.10 27.70 10.36
N GLN A 295 -24.98 28.87 10.95
CA GLN A 295 -25.25 30.11 10.25
C GLN A 295 -24.05 30.48 9.37
N ILE A 296 -24.32 30.89 8.12
CA ILE A 296 -23.28 31.35 7.17
C ILE A 296 -23.73 32.65 6.52
N ILE A 297 -22.81 33.56 6.31
CA ILE A 297 -23.01 34.80 5.56
C ILE A 297 -22.18 34.70 4.28
N LEU A 298 -22.83 34.79 3.13
CA LEU A 298 -22.17 34.70 1.82
C LEU A 298 -22.05 36.07 1.19
N GLN A 299 -20.88 36.34 0.57
CA GLN A 299 -20.62 37.56 -0.19
C GLN A 299 -20.21 37.22 -1.62
N ASN A 300 -20.31 38.19 -2.50
CA ASN A 300 -19.88 38.00 -3.90
C ASN A 300 -18.40 37.73 -3.97
N LYS A 301 -18.00 36.72 -4.78
CA LYS A 301 -16.62 36.19 -4.94
C LYS A 301 -16.05 35.43 -3.73
N ASP A 302 -16.79 35.24 -2.66
CA ASP A 302 -16.35 34.41 -1.56
C ASP A 302 -16.04 32.98 -2.02
N GLN A 303 -15.06 32.37 -1.36
CA GLN A 303 -14.82 30.93 -1.43
C GLN A 303 -15.33 30.28 -0.16
N VAL A 304 -16.19 29.29 -0.33
CA VAL A 304 -16.79 28.55 0.77
C VAL A 304 -16.24 27.14 0.76
N HIS A 305 -15.62 26.72 1.87
CA HIS A 305 -15.08 25.38 2.07
C HIS A 305 -16.10 24.58 2.88
N LEU A 306 -16.71 23.60 2.23
CA LEU A 306 -17.70 22.72 2.85
C LEU A 306 -17.22 21.26 2.78
N PRO A 307 -17.76 20.36 3.61
CA PRO A 307 -17.47 18.93 3.50
C PRO A 307 -17.73 18.34 2.10
N SER A 308 -18.68 18.92 1.35
CA SER A 308 -19.03 18.52 -0.01
C SER A 308 -18.10 19.06 -1.10
N GLY A 309 -17.16 19.97 -0.76
CA GLY A 309 -16.19 20.54 -1.70
C GLY A 309 -15.98 22.04 -1.50
N GLN A 310 -15.23 22.63 -2.41
CA GLN A 310 -14.96 24.06 -2.46
C GLN A 310 -15.89 24.73 -3.46
N PHE A 311 -16.48 25.84 -3.07
CA PHE A 311 -17.44 26.58 -3.91
C PHE A 311 -17.05 28.05 -3.95
N ARG A 312 -17.21 28.66 -5.13
CA ARG A 312 -17.06 30.11 -5.31
C ARG A 312 -18.41 30.73 -5.65
N ILE A 313 -18.72 31.81 -4.95
CA ILE A 313 -19.95 32.58 -5.22
C ILE A 313 -19.71 33.46 -6.46
N GLN A 314 -20.49 33.23 -7.51
CA GLN A 314 -20.37 33.97 -8.76
C GLN A 314 -21.76 34.24 -9.35
N ARG A 315 -21.84 35.25 -10.24
CA ARG A 315 -23.05 35.54 -11.01
C ARG A 315 -23.34 34.40 -12.00
N ALA A 316 -24.61 34.10 -12.15
CA ALA A 316 -25.14 33.11 -13.09
C ALA A 316 -26.33 33.70 -13.87
N GLU A 317 -26.65 33.10 -15.03
CA GLU A 317 -27.81 33.48 -15.80
C GLU A 317 -29.10 33.41 -14.98
N ILE A 318 -29.18 32.36 -14.16
CA ILE A 318 -30.27 32.17 -13.16
C ILE A 318 -29.59 31.71 -11.85
N GLY A 319 -30.01 32.35 -10.77
CA GLY A 319 -29.41 32.07 -9.47
C GLY A 319 -30.26 32.61 -8.33
N LEU A 320 -29.67 32.66 -7.16
CA LEU A 320 -30.29 33.24 -5.96
C LEU A 320 -30.18 34.76 -6.01
N SER A 321 -31.21 35.45 -5.49
CA SER A 321 -31.28 36.91 -5.45
C SER A 321 -30.07 37.54 -4.75
N PRO A 322 -29.46 38.61 -5.28
CA PRO A 322 -28.43 39.38 -4.59
C PRO A 322 -28.82 39.89 -3.23
N THR A 323 -30.10 40.01 -2.94
CA THR A 323 -30.62 40.44 -1.62
C THR A 323 -30.26 39.48 -0.50
N LEU A 324 -29.94 38.24 -0.81
CA LEU A 324 -29.48 37.22 0.15
C LEU A 324 -28.01 37.35 0.49
N LEU A 325 -27.24 38.10 -0.30
CA LEU A 325 -25.82 38.33 0.00
C LEU A 325 -25.68 39.26 1.21
N GLY A 326 -24.80 38.89 2.13
CA GLY A 326 -24.63 39.61 3.40
C GLY A 326 -25.71 39.32 4.45
N GLN A 327 -26.73 38.50 4.11
CA GLN A 327 -27.73 38.07 5.06
C GLN A 327 -27.35 36.75 5.73
N PRO A 328 -27.83 36.48 6.94
CA PRO A 328 -27.62 35.19 7.61
C PRO A 328 -28.41 34.09 6.90
N LEU A 329 -27.72 33.09 6.38
CA LEU A 329 -28.29 31.87 5.80
C LEU A 329 -27.94 30.70 6.71
N TYR A 330 -28.70 29.62 6.58
CA TYR A 330 -28.51 28.42 7.42
C TYR A 330 -28.07 27.24 6.58
N LEU A 331 -26.97 26.63 7.02
CA LEU A 331 -26.47 25.34 6.53
C LEU A 331 -26.86 24.26 7.52
N ARG A 332 -27.55 23.25 7.05
CA ARG A 332 -27.91 22.09 7.86
C ARG A 332 -27.64 20.80 7.14
N GLN A 333 -27.29 19.78 7.89
CA GLN A 333 -27.19 18.43 7.35
C GLN A 333 -28.58 17.87 7.02
N ARG A 334 -28.59 16.93 6.10
CA ARG A 334 -29.76 16.15 5.74
C ARG A 334 -30.20 15.27 6.91
N LYS A 335 -31.48 15.33 7.29
CA LYS A 335 -32.07 14.45 8.32
C LYS A 335 -32.84 13.26 7.74
N GLY A 336 -33.12 13.27 6.44
CA GLY A 336 -33.94 12.30 5.74
C GLY A 336 -35.41 12.74 5.64
N GLY A 337 -36.06 12.31 4.56
CA GLY A 337 -37.45 12.71 4.28
C GLY A 337 -37.63 14.06 3.59
N GLU A 338 -36.54 14.82 3.38
CA GLU A 338 -36.61 16.11 2.69
C GLU A 338 -37.09 15.94 1.25
N LYS A 339 -37.89 16.92 0.80
CA LYS A 339 -38.32 17.10 -0.58
C LYS A 339 -37.71 18.39 -1.12
N ILE A 340 -37.22 18.35 -2.36
CA ILE A 340 -36.68 19.51 -3.07
C ILE A 340 -37.46 19.72 -4.37
N HIS A 341 -37.76 20.96 -4.69
CA HIS A 341 -38.15 21.35 -6.02
C HIS A 341 -36.93 21.92 -6.72
N LEU A 342 -36.29 21.10 -7.56
CA LEU A 342 -35.11 21.54 -8.30
C LEU A 342 -35.51 22.56 -9.37
N TYR A 343 -34.71 23.61 -9.50
CA TYR A 343 -34.93 24.61 -10.53
C TYR A 343 -34.95 23.97 -11.93
N GLY A 344 -35.95 24.33 -12.75
CA GLY A 344 -36.11 23.75 -14.10
C GLY A 344 -36.74 22.35 -14.14
N ARG A 345 -37.11 21.75 -13.02
CA ARG A 345 -37.83 20.46 -12.96
C ARG A 345 -39.25 20.65 -12.45
N VAL A 346 -40.16 19.83 -12.92
CA VAL A 346 -41.58 19.89 -12.49
C VAL A 346 -41.75 19.13 -11.15
N GLY A 347 -42.31 19.82 -10.17
CA GLY A 347 -42.77 19.24 -8.91
C GLY A 347 -41.69 19.02 -7.85
N HIS A 348 -42.14 18.58 -6.66
CA HIS A 348 -41.29 18.27 -5.51
C HIS A 348 -40.82 16.83 -5.55
N TRP A 349 -39.52 16.62 -5.44
CA TRP A 349 -38.89 15.29 -5.45
C TRP A 349 -38.32 14.95 -4.07
N PRO A 350 -38.42 13.71 -3.63
CA PRO A 350 -37.60 13.26 -2.48
C PRO A 350 -36.12 13.51 -2.74
N LEU A 351 -35.45 14.25 -1.85
CA LEU A 351 -34.01 14.55 -1.99
C LEU A 351 -33.18 13.27 -2.11
N LYS A 352 -33.60 12.20 -1.40
CA LYS A 352 -32.98 10.86 -1.53
C LYS A 352 -32.97 10.36 -2.98
N LYS A 353 -34.08 10.56 -3.72
CA LYS A 353 -34.18 10.11 -5.11
C LYS A 353 -33.30 10.94 -6.03
N ALA A 354 -33.22 12.26 -5.84
CA ALA A 354 -32.34 13.14 -6.59
C ALA A 354 -30.86 12.77 -6.38
N ILE A 355 -30.46 12.46 -5.14
CA ILE A 355 -29.10 11.99 -4.79
C ILE A 355 -28.77 10.66 -5.47
N GLN A 356 -29.74 9.73 -5.55
CA GLN A 356 -29.55 8.44 -6.21
C GLN A 356 -29.43 8.60 -7.74
N GLU A 357 -30.29 9.41 -8.36
CA GLU A 357 -30.21 9.71 -9.81
C GLU A 357 -28.90 10.39 -10.18
N ALA A 358 -28.40 11.29 -9.33
CA ALA A 358 -27.10 11.93 -9.51
C ALA A 358 -25.93 11.00 -9.21
N GLN A 359 -26.18 9.75 -8.84
CA GLN A 359 -25.14 8.75 -8.55
C GLN A 359 -24.09 9.23 -7.53
N ILE A 360 -24.55 9.96 -6.49
CA ILE A 360 -23.66 10.35 -5.38
C ILE A 360 -23.37 9.11 -4.53
N PHE A 361 -22.09 8.85 -4.33
CA PHE A 361 -21.62 7.66 -3.59
C PHE A 361 -22.20 7.63 -2.17
N PRO A 362 -22.60 6.46 -1.65
CA PRO A 362 -23.14 6.33 -0.30
C PRO A 362 -22.22 6.94 0.78
N TRP A 363 -20.93 6.71 0.69
CA TRP A 363 -19.92 7.18 1.66
C TRP A 363 -19.59 8.68 1.58
N THR A 364 -20.13 9.41 0.59
CA THR A 364 -20.01 10.87 0.51
C THR A 364 -21.32 11.59 0.80
N ARG A 365 -22.43 10.86 1.03
CA ARG A 365 -23.77 11.47 1.22
C ARG A 365 -23.89 12.25 2.53
N HIS A 366 -23.07 11.96 3.52
CA HIS A 366 -23.01 12.70 4.78
C HIS A 366 -22.48 14.13 4.58
N THR A 367 -21.70 14.39 3.53
CA THR A 367 -21.19 15.73 3.22
C THR A 367 -22.24 16.66 2.64
N ILE A 368 -23.42 16.15 2.27
CA ILE A 368 -24.49 16.94 1.66
C ILE A 368 -25.10 17.87 2.69
N GLN A 369 -25.14 19.17 2.36
CA GLN A 369 -25.70 20.22 3.20
C GLN A 369 -26.79 21.01 2.46
N ILE A 370 -27.83 21.33 3.18
CA ILE A 370 -28.97 22.10 2.68
C ILE A 370 -28.76 23.57 3.06
N LEU A 371 -28.80 24.45 2.08
CA LEU A 371 -28.83 25.91 2.29
C LEU A 371 -30.27 26.39 2.37
N SER A 372 -30.58 27.16 3.40
CA SER A 372 -31.95 27.71 3.64
C SER A 372 -31.91 29.11 4.25
N THR A 373 -33.03 29.82 4.14
CA THR A 373 -33.35 31.03 4.89
C THR A 373 -34.79 30.90 5.37
N ASP A 374 -35.09 31.29 6.62
CA ASP A 374 -36.43 31.34 7.20
C ASP A 374 -37.38 30.20 6.77
N ASN A 375 -36.94 28.97 6.85
CA ASN A 375 -37.67 27.77 6.42
C ASN A 375 -37.81 27.57 4.90
N VAL A 376 -37.24 28.42 4.06
CA VAL A 376 -37.21 28.26 2.61
C VAL A 376 -35.91 27.60 2.19
N MET A 377 -35.98 26.44 1.53
CA MET A 377 -34.83 25.78 0.96
C MET A 377 -34.35 26.53 -0.28
N LEU A 378 -33.13 27.01 -0.27
CA LEU A 378 -32.50 27.75 -1.38
C LEU A 378 -31.73 26.81 -2.32
N GLY A 379 -31.20 25.72 -1.78
CA GLY A 379 -30.46 24.74 -2.56
C GLY A 379 -29.73 23.71 -1.71
N VAL A 380 -28.94 22.87 -2.37
CA VAL A 380 -28.22 21.76 -1.73
C VAL A 380 -26.80 21.72 -2.24
N PHE A 381 -25.83 21.78 -1.34
CA PHE A 381 -24.43 21.53 -1.62
C PHE A 381 -24.20 20.03 -1.68
N THR A 382 -23.63 19.56 -2.77
CA THR A 382 -23.32 18.14 -3.00
C THR A 382 -21.89 17.97 -3.54
N PRO A 383 -21.30 16.79 -3.44
CA PRO A 383 -20.00 16.50 -4.08
C PRO A 383 -19.97 16.71 -5.61
N LYS A 384 -21.15 16.78 -6.24
CA LYS A 384 -21.31 17.05 -7.69
C LYS A 384 -21.72 18.49 -8.00
N GLY A 385 -21.59 19.42 -7.05
CA GLY A 385 -21.95 20.81 -7.23
C GLY A 385 -23.15 21.23 -6.41
N PHE A 386 -23.53 22.50 -6.57
CA PHE A 386 -24.70 23.08 -5.90
C PHE A 386 -25.96 22.89 -6.73
N TRP A 387 -27.00 22.38 -6.12
CA TRP A 387 -28.32 22.22 -6.75
C TRP A 387 -29.25 23.35 -6.30
N LEU A 388 -29.62 24.22 -7.23
CA LEU A 388 -30.55 25.32 -6.97
C LEU A 388 -31.97 24.77 -6.73
N ALA A 389 -32.58 25.17 -5.65
CA ALA A 389 -34.00 24.90 -5.39
C ALA A 389 -34.88 26.01 -6.00
N GLN A 390 -35.98 25.63 -6.61
CA GLN A 390 -37.01 26.59 -7.08
C GLN A 390 -37.63 27.28 -5.89
N SER A 391 -37.47 28.57 -5.78
CA SER A 391 -38.02 29.41 -4.68
C SER A 391 -38.33 30.81 -5.17
N ALA A 392 -38.98 31.61 -4.34
CA ALA A 392 -39.23 33.02 -4.61
C ALA A 392 -37.92 33.86 -4.70
N TYR A 393 -36.80 33.28 -4.28
CA TYR A 393 -35.49 33.93 -4.34
C TYR A 393 -34.70 33.61 -5.60
N CYS A 394 -35.29 32.90 -6.58
CA CYS A 394 -34.61 32.63 -7.85
C CYS A 394 -34.89 33.80 -8.82
N GLU A 395 -33.82 34.36 -9.42
CA GLU A 395 -33.94 35.43 -10.39
C GLU A 395 -32.91 35.35 -11.50
N ALA A 396 -33.18 36.02 -12.61
CA ALA A 396 -32.20 36.16 -13.71
C ALA A 396 -31.03 37.06 -13.28
N GLY A 397 -29.82 36.69 -13.61
CA GLY A 397 -28.62 37.44 -13.22
C GLY A 397 -28.26 37.32 -11.73
N GLY A 398 -28.88 36.39 -11.01
CA GLY A 398 -28.58 36.05 -9.63
C GLY A 398 -27.20 35.44 -9.44
N TRP A 399 -26.92 34.90 -8.26
CA TRP A 399 -25.67 34.25 -7.94
C TRP A 399 -25.86 32.77 -7.60
N LEU A 400 -24.79 31.99 -7.86
CA LEU A 400 -24.73 30.59 -7.48
C LEU A 400 -23.36 30.24 -6.86
N PRO A 401 -23.33 29.29 -5.90
CA PRO A 401 -22.11 28.61 -5.52
C PRO A 401 -21.68 27.64 -6.63
N ILE A 402 -20.59 27.95 -7.32
CA ILE A 402 -20.03 27.09 -8.36
C ILE A 402 -18.87 26.30 -7.77
N SER A 403 -18.86 24.99 -7.99
CA SER A 403 -17.80 24.12 -7.53
C SER A 403 -16.47 24.56 -8.15
N VAL A 404 -15.48 24.84 -7.30
CA VAL A 404 -14.10 25.02 -7.73
C VAL A 404 -13.51 23.62 -7.79
N SER A 405 -13.47 23.02 -8.98
CA SER A 405 -12.80 21.73 -9.18
C SER A 405 -11.38 21.85 -8.66
N SER A 406 -11.01 21.10 -7.63
CA SER A 406 -9.63 20.68 -7.47
C SER A 406 -9.31 19.92 -8.76
N THR A 407 -8.46 20.45 -9.59
CA THR A 407 -7.94 19.84 -10.81
C THR A 407 -7.27 18.52 -10.45
N LEU A 408 -8.06 17.44 -10.37
CA LEU A 408 -7.59 16.14 -10.76
C LEU A 408 -7.90 16.10 -12.27
N GLU A 409 -6.90 16.52 -13.03
CA GLU A 409 -6.90 16.38 -14.48
C GLU A 409 -7.05 14.89 -14.82
N PHE A 410 -8.27 14.52 -15.16
CA PHE A 410 -8.46 13.43 -16.09
C PHE A 410 -8.15 14.04 -17.45
N ASN A 411 -6.94 13.82 -17.94
CA ASN A 411 -6.64 14.03 -19.35
C ASN A 411 -7.57 13.12 -20.16
N ASP A 412 -8.64 13.71 -20.68
CA ASP A 412 -9.29 13.25 -21.89
C ASP A 412 -8.36 13.62 -23.05
N GLU A 413 -7.44 12.75 -23.40
CA GLU A 413 -6.82 12.71 -24.70
C GLU A 413 -7.24 11.42 -25.42
N HIS A 414 -8.12 11.61 -26.42
CA HIS A 414 -8.45 10.86 -27.64
C HIS A 414 -8.31 9.32 -27.66
#